data_d120e28c27183ec8d886ffdb2a0f975e
#
_entry.id   d120e28c27183ec8d886ffdb2a0f975e
#
_cell.length_a   1.000
_cell.length_b   1.000
_cell.length_c   1.000
_cell.angle_alpha   90.00
_cell.angle_beta   90.00
_cell.angle_gamma   90.00
#
_symmetry.space_group_name_H-M   'P 1'
#
loop_
_entity.id
_entity.type
_entity.pdbx_description
1 polymer ?
#
loop_
_entity_poly.entity_id
_entity_poly.type
_entity_poly.pdbx_seq_one_letter_code
_entity_poly.pdbx_strand_id
1 'polypeptide(L)'
;MPGEPPIMEVYSVGPTTVVGFGGREILDTVTLALCREEIVALIAREHCRVLAVDLTGVKLIPSGLLGLLASVRQIGAEVHLYNPSDDVREVLSVTNLDRLMPVHEVDLGDERGR
;
A
#
# COMPACT_ATOMS: atom_id res chain seq x y z
N MET A 1 10.92 16.20 -9.23
CA MET A 1 11.39 17.50 -8.78
C MET A 1 12.18 17.38 -7.51
N PRO A 2 13.41 17.82 -7.50
CA PRO A 2 14.19 17.75 -6.28
C PRO A 2 13.51 18.52 -5.16
N GLY A 3 13.45 17.94 -4.00
CA GLY A 3 12.82 18.57 -2.86
C GLY A 3 11.39 18.13 -2.61
N GLU A 4 10.77 17.49 -3.57
CA GLU A 4 9.43 16.96 -3.33
C GLU A 4 9.53 15.61 -2.66
N PRO A 5 8.74 15.38 -1.61
CA PRO A 5 8.77 14.06 -0.96
C PRO A 5 8.15 13.01 -1.89
N PRO A 6 8.62 11.77 -1.80
CA PRO A 6 7.96 10.71 -2.56
C PRO A 6 6.54 10.51 -2.06
N ILE A 7 5.66 10.11 -2.97
CA ILE A 7 4.28 9.81 -2.59
C ILE A 7 4.26 8.55 -1.72
N MET A 8 5.03 7.56 -2.11
CA MET A 8 5.10 6.30 -1.41
C MET A 8 6.44 6.23 -0.68
N GLU A 9 6.39 5.86 0.59
CA GLU A 9 7.59 5.72 1.40
C GLU A 9 7.89 4.24 1.57
N VAL A 10 9.16 3.88 1.51
CA VAL A 10 9.60 2.52 1.70
C VAL A 10 10.15 2.40 3.12
N TYR A 11 9.49 1.61 3.95
CA TYR A 11 9.87 1.47 5.35
C TYR A 11 10.84 0.33 5.56
N SER A 12 10.75 -0.71 4.74
CA SER A 12 11.59 -1.88 4.89
C SER A 12 11.63 -2.61 3.56
N VAL A 13 12.78 -3.21 3.24
CA VAL A 13 12.94 -3.93 1.99
C VAL A 13 13.34 -5.38 2.26
N GLY A 14 13.17 -6.23 1.24
CA GLY A 14 13.52 -7.64 1.32
C GLY A 14 12.43 -8.48 0.72
N PRO A 15 12.41 -9.79 1.02
CA PRO A 15 11.32 -10.65 0.55
C PRO A 15 9.96 -10.15 0.99
N THR A 16 9.87 -9.54 2.18
CA THR A 16 8.71 -8.77 2.60
C THR A 16 9.12 -7.31 2.59
N THR A 17 8.52 -6.54 1.69
CA THR A 17 8.81 -5.12 1.56
C THR A 17 7.61 -4.36 2.11
N VAL A 18 7.88 -3.39 2.97
CA VAL A 18 6.83 -2.59 3.62
C VAL A 18 6.87 -1.18 3.05
N VAL A 19 5.75 -0.74 2.55
CA VAL A 19 5.61 0.61 2.00
C VAL A 19 4.40 1.28 2.62
N GLY A 20 4.35 2.59 2.53
CA GLY A 20 3.22 3.34 3.03
C GLY A 20 3.18 4.72 2.42
N PHE A 21 2.24 5.54 2.88
CA PHE A 21 2.02 6.85 2.30
C PHE A 21 2.20 7.97 3.33
N GLY A 22 2.66 7.63 4.51
CA GLY A 22 2.88 8.64 5.55
C GLY A 22 1.63 9.37 5.98
N GLY A 23 0.47 8.73 5.85
CA GLY A 23 -0.80 9.36 6.19
C GLY A 23 -1.31 10.35 5.16
N ARG A 24 -0.61 10.49 4.03
CA ARG A 24 -1.02 11.44 2.99
C ARG A 24 -2.04 10.80 2.08
N GLU A 25 -2.90 11.66 1.52
CA GLU A 25 -3.92 11.19 0.60
C GLU A 25 -3.38 11.16 -0.82
N ILE A 26 -3.89 10.21 -1.61
CA ILE A 26 -3.50 10.04 -3.00
C ILE A 26 -4.67 10.52 -3.84
N LEU A 27 -4.49 11.63 -4.53
CA LEU A 27 -5.63 12.32 -5.11
C LEU A 27 -5.67 12.35 -6.63
N ASP A 28 -4.61 11.98 -7.34
CA ASP A 28 -4.65 12.14 -8.79
C ASP A 28 -3.97 10.99 -9.53
N THR A 29 -4.19 10.96 -10.85
CA THR A 29 -3.70 9.89 -11.69
C THR A 29 -2.18 9.92 -11.89
N VAL A 30 -1.58 11.10 -11.82
CA VAL A 30 -0.13 11.21 -11.94
C VAL A 30 0.52 10.49 -10.77
N THR A 31 -0.03 10.68 -9.58
CA THR A 31 0.44 9.99 -8.38
C THR A 31 0.34 8.48 -8.55
N LEU A 32 -0.76 8.01 -9.15
CA LEU A 32 -0.95 6.58 -9.36
C LEU A 32 0.09 6.00 -10.30
N ALA A 33 0.41 6.73 -11.38
CA ALA A 33 1.41 6.25 -12.34
C ALA A 33 2.78 6.14 -11.68
N LEU A 34 3.14 7.12 -10.85
CA LEU A 34 4.41 7.08 -10.14
C LEU A 34 4.46 5.94 -9.13
N CYS A 35 3.37 5.71 -8.43
CA CYS A 35 3.30 4.59 -7.50
C CYS A 35 3.49 3.26 -8.21
N ARG A 36 2.87 3.12 -9.38
CA ARG A 36 2.99 1.89 -10.14
C ARG A 36 4.44 1.62 -10.52
N GLU A 37 5.12 2.65 -11.01
CA GLU A 37 6.52 2.50 -11.40
C GLU A 37 7.38 2.12 -10.21
N GLU A 38 7.16 2.75 -9.08
CA GLU A 38 7.94 2.46 -7.89
C GLU A 38 7.70 1.04 -7.38
N ILE A 39 6.44 0.62 -7.36
CA ILE A 39 6.10 -0.71 -6.87
C ILE A 39 6.73 -1.78 -7.76
N VAL A 40 6.60 -1.63 -9.07
CA VAL A 40 7.18 -2.60 -10.00
C VAL A 40 8.70 -2.66 -9.84
N ALA A 41 9.33 -1.50 -9.71
CA ALA A 41 10.79 -1.45 -9.55
C ALA A 41 11.22 -2.10 -8.23
N LEU A 42 10.47 -1.87 -7.15
CA LEU A 42 10.78 -2.47 -5.86
C LEU A 42 10.68 -3.99 -5.92
N ILE A 43 9.60 -4.49 -6.52
CA ILE A 43 9.40 -5.93 -6.58
C ILE A 43 10.54 -6.59 -7.35
N ALA A 44 10.94 -5.97 -8.47
CA ALA A 44 12.02 -6.53 -9.28
C ALA A 44 13.37 -6.42 -8.57
N ARG A 45 13.64 -5.28 -7.95
CA ARG A 45 14.95 -5.03 -7.35
C ARG A 45 15.16 -5.85 -6.09
N GLU A 46 14.13 -5.96 -5.27
CA GLU A 46 14.25 -6.62 -3.96
C GLU A 46 13.80 -8.06 -3.98
N HIS A 47 13.40 -8.59 -5.14
CA HIS A 47 12.85 -9.93 -5.24
C HIS A 47 11.71 -10.11 -4.23
N CYS A 48 10.84 -9.13 -4.19
CA CYS A 48 9.79 -9.04 -3.18
C CYS A 48 8.75 -10.14 -3.41
N ARG A 49 8.43 -10.87 -2.35
CA ARG A 49 7.37 -11.87 -2.39
C ARG A 49 6.09 -11.36 -1.76
N VAL A 50 6.22 -10.51 -0.76
CA VAL A 50 5.08 -9.93 -0.06
C VAL A 50 5.27 -8.43 0.00
N LEU A 51 4.31 -7.70 -0.53
CA LEU A 51 4.28 -6.25 -0.44
C LEU A 51 3.27 -5.88 0.63
N ALA A 52 3.76 -5.40 1.75
CA ALA A 52 2.91 -4.96 2.84
C ALA A 52 2.69 -3.46 2.69
N VAL A 53 1.44 -3.05 2.58
CA VAL A 53 1.09 -1.65 2.36
C VAL A 53 0.45 -1.11 3.63
N ASP A 54 1.10 -0.15 4.26
CA ASP A 54 0.61 0.46 5.48
C ASP A 54 -0.29 1.64 5.12
N LEU A 55 -1.55 1.52 5.45
CA LEU A 55 -2.56 2.53 5.14
C LEU A 55 -2.92 3.39 6.34
N THR A 56 -2.09 3.35 7.39
CA THR A 56 -2.35 4.14 8.58
C THR A 56 -2.47 5.62 8.21
N GLY A 57 -3.56 6.25 8.63
CA GLY A 57 -3.79 7.66 8.38
C GLY A 57 -4.35 8.00 7.02
N VAL A 58 -4.44 7.03 6.12
CA VAL A 58 -5.00 7.25 4.79
C VAL A 58 -6.50 7.03 4.87
N LYS A 59 -7.28 8.07 4.67
CA LYS A 59 -8.74 7.99 4.84
C LYS A 59 -9.42 7.35 3.65
N LEU A 60 -8.98 7.70 2.45
CA LEU A 60 -9.61 7.21 1.23
C LEU A 60 -8.52 6.83 0.24
N ILE A 61 -8.82 5.84 -0.58
CA ILE A 61 -7.90 5.40 -1.62
C ILE A 61 -8.65 5.44 -2.95
N PRO A 62 -8.06 6.04 -3.99
CA PRO A 62 -8.69 5.98 -5.32
C PRO A 62 -8.83 4.53 -5.77
N SER A 63 -9.93 4.24 -6.47
CA SER A 63 -10.15 2.89 -6.97
C SER A 63 -9.02 2.43 -7.89
N GLY A 64 -8.41 3.37 -8.61
CA GLY A 64 -7.27 3.03 -9.45
C GLY A 64 -6.10 2.45 -8.70
N LEU A 65 -5.85 2.99 -7.49
CA LEU A 65 -4.77 2.44 -6.66
C LEU A 65 -5.12 1.05 -6.16
N LEU A 66 -6.36 0.83 -5.78
CA LEU A 66 -6.77 -0.52 -5.35
C LEU A 66 -6.62 -1.51 -6.50
N GLY A 67 -7.00 -1.11 -7.71
CA GLY A 67 -6.81 -1.96 -8.87
C GLY A 67 -5.35 -2.24 -9.16
N LEU A 68 -4.52 -1.21 -9.01
CA LEU A 68 -3.08 -1.38 -9.17
C LEU A 68 -2.53 -2.39 -8.17
N LEU A 69 -2.87 -2.25 -6.92
CA LEU A 69 -2.39 -3.17 -5.89
C LEU A 69 -2.86 -4.59 -6.15
N ALA A 70 -4.12 -4.74 -6.57
CA ALA A 70 -4.62 -6.07 -6.91
C ALA A 70 -3.84 -6.68 -8.06
N SER A 71 -3.41 -5.86 -9.03
CA SER A 71 -2.67 -6.37 -10.18
C SER A 71 -1.24 -6.80 -9.84
N VAL A 72 -0.72 -6.36 -8.71
CA VAL A 72 0.65 -6.72 -8.31
C VAL A 72 0.80 -8.22 -8.17
N ARG A 73 -0.28 -8.92 -7.82
CA ARG A 73 -0.21 -10.37 -7.70
C ARG A 73 0.23 -11.04 -9.00
N GLN A 74 -0.06 -10.41 -10.13
CA GLN A 74 0.28 -10.97 -11.43
C GLN A 74 1.77 -10.94 -11.70
N ILE A 75 2.51 -10.10 -11.00
CA ILE A 75 3.96 -10.06 -11.16
C ILE A 75 4.68 -10.81 -10.04
N GLY A 76 3.95 -11.60 -9.28
CA GLY A 76 4.54 -12.59 -8.40
C GLY A 76 4.63 -12.22 -6.93
N ALA A 77 4.04 -11.12 -6.51
CA ALA A 77 4.06 -10.72 -5.11
C ALA A 77 2.65 -10.71 -4.54
N GLU A 78 2.53 -11.16 -3.30
CA GLU A 78 1.27 -11.01 -2.56
C GLU A 78 1.20 -9.60 -2.00
N VAL A 79 -0.01 -9.07 -1.90
CA VAL A 79 -0.21 -7.76 -1.31
C VAL A 79 -1.01 -7.93 -0.03
N HIS A 80 -0.48 -7.40 1.07
CA HIS A 80 -1.15 -7.37 2.35
C HIS A 80 -1.36 -5.93 2.76
N LEU A 81 -2.56 -5.59 3.22
CA LEU A 81 -2.91 -4.23 3.59
C LEU A 81 -2.99 -4.12 5.11
N TYR A 82 -2.39 -3.06 5.64
CA TYR A 82 -2.32 -2.87 7.09
C TYR A 82 -3.04 -1.60 7.49
N ASN A 83 -3.92 -1.71 8.46
CA ASN A 83 -4.58 -0.59 9.12
C ASN A 83 -5.38 0.31 8.16
N PRO A 84 -6.21 -0.25 7.28
CA PRO A 84 -7.05 0.59 6.43
C PRO A 84 -8.09 1.31 7.29
N SER A 85 -8.52 2.49 6.83
CA SER A 85 -9.61 3.19 7.47
C SER A 85 -10.90 2.41 7.29
N ASP A 86 -11.93 2.78 8.07
CA ASP A 86 -13.23 2.14 7.95
C ASP A 86 -13.79 2.27 6.53
N ASP A 87 -13.62 3.45 5.93
CA ASP A 87 -14.11 3.67 4.58
C ASP A 87 -13.39 2.78 3.58
N VAL A 88 -12.08 2.65 3.71
CA VAL A 88 -11.31 1.77 2.83
C VAL A 88 -11.70 0.32 3.04
N ARG A 89 -11.89 -0.09 4.30
CA ARG A 89 -12.31 -1.47 4.57
C ARG A 89 -13.65 -1.77 3.92
N GLU A 90 -14.56 -0.82 3.96
CA GLU A 90 -15.86 -1.02 3.33
C GLU A 90 -15.73 -1.22 1.83
N VAL A 91 -14.91 -0.40 1.18
CA VAL A 91 -14.69 -0.55 -0.26
C VAL A 91 -14.08 -1.91 -0.57
N LEU A 92 -13.10 -2.33 0.23
CA LEU A 92 -12.46 -3.63 0.02
C LEU A 92 -13.48 -4.77 0.16
N SER A 93 -14.37 -4.66 1.13
CA SER A 93 -15.38 -5.67 1.36
C SER A 93 -16.40 -5.73 0.21
N VAL A 94 -16.91 -4.57 -0.18
CA VAL A 94 -17.93 -4.47 -1.21
C VAL A 94 -17.40 -4.97 -2.56
N THR A 95 -16.14 -4.68 -2.85
CA THR A 95 -15.53 -5.11 -4.12
C THR A 95 -14.92 -6.50 -4.05
N ASN A 96 -14.94 -7.13 -2.87
CA ASN A 96 -14.32 -8.43 -2.63
C ASN A 96 -12.80 -8.40 -2.83
N LEU A 97 -12.19 -7.23 -2.83
CA LEU A 97 -10.74 -7.14 -2.95
C LEU A 97 -10.03 -7.65 -1.69
N ASP A 98 -10.73 -7.66 -0.56
CA ASP A 98 -10.16 -8.21 0.67
C ASP A 98 -9.87 -9.70 0.55
N ARG A 99 -10.46 -10.38 -0.43
CA ARG A 99 -10.12 -11.78 -0.70
C ARG A 99 -8.80 -11.92 -1.42
N LEU A 100 -8.43 -10.91 -2.20
CA LEU A 100 -7.18 -10.92 -2.94
C LEU A 100 -6.04 -10.32 -2.13
N MET A 101 -6.37 -9.37 -1.26
CA MET A 101 -5.38 -8.63 -0.49
C MET A 101 -5.76 -8.72 0.98
N PRO A 102 -5.16 -9.64 1.74
CA PRO A 102 -5.48 -9.78 3.16
C PRO A 102 -5.32 -8.48 3.92
N VAL A 103 -6.24 -8.23 4.83
CA VAL A 103 -6.27 -7.01 5.63
C VAL A 103 -5.85 -7.36 7.05
N HIS A 104 -4.91 -6.59 7.58
CA HIS A 104 -4.40 -6.77 8.93
C HIS A 104 -4.57 -5.50 9.71
N GLU A 105 -4.80 -5.63 10.99
CA GLU A 105 -4.83 -4.48 11.90
C GLU A 105 -3.78 -4.67 12.97
N VAL A 106 -2.92 -3.69 13.10
CA VAL A 106 -1.85 -3.70 14.09
C VAL A 106 -1.99 -2.44 14.93
N ASP A 107 -2.01 -2.61 16.23
CA ASP A 107 -2.15 -1.48 17.14
C ASP A 107 -0.77 -0.89 17.43
N LEU A 108 -0.33 -0.04 16.52
CA LEU A 108 0.99 0.58 16.63
C LEU A 108 1.06 1.57 17.78
N GLY A 109 -0.08 2.18 18.11
CA GLY A 109 -0.12 3.11 19.22
C GLY A 109 0.19 2.45 20.54
N ASP A 110 -0.31 1.24 20.73
CA ASP A 110 -0.04 0.51 21.95
C ASP A 110 1.45 0.27 22.15
N GLU A 111 2.11 -0.11 21.09
CA GLU A 111 3.54 -0.38 21.17
C GLU A 111 4.32 0.84 21.58
N ARG A 112 3.94 1.98 21.05
CA ARG A 112 4.65 3.22 21.36
C ARG A 112 4.22 3.80 22.71
N GLY A 113 3.01 3.50 23.12
CA GLY A 113 2.47 4.05 24.34
C GLY A 113 2.89 3.33 25.60
N ARG A 114 3.59 2.26 25.50
CA ARG A 114 4.03 1.45 26.66
C ARG A 114 5.32 1.90 27.25
#